data_8246fc39ebe0b5442ad8504b9c5941e2
#
_entry.id   8246fc39ebe0b5442ad8504b9c5941e2
#
_cell.length_a   1.000
_cell.length_b   1.000
_cell.length_c   1.000
_cell.angle_alpha   90.00
_cell.angle_beta   90.00
_cell.angle_gamma   90.00
#
_symmetry.space_group_name_H-M   'P 1'
#
loop_
_entity.id
_entity.type
_entity.pdbx_description
1 polymer ?
#
loop_
_entity_poly.entity_id
_entity_poly.type
_entity_poly.pdbx_seq_one_letter_code
_entity_poly.pdbx_strand_id
1 'polypeptide(L)'
;MAETDPLGKNWKLWGGVLAFIAAVVIVGLMFFPRTTPQPEANPTDPAPSVPVESASAPSSPSASASKPATGDCPALSTDNSFPNEAPASEWKRHPAGMLLPVNADHGPAKMDGDFWRCFSHTPTGAVLAGFTLVIDFSAGGEIDAAVESMNRQRLFEEQGSSTSNENFPPMLGFRVMNSSDDSAIVEYLSKTGEQYAAMSVNLAWSDKDHDWRLDLASSPPTWGEVSDPSSYTEFK
;
A
#
# COMPACT_ATOMS: atom_id res chain seq x y z
N MET A 1 14.20 44.84 30.02
CA MET A 1 13.11 44.19 29.25
C MET A 1 13.73 43.77 27.95
N ALA A 2 14.04 42.50 27.82
CA ALA A 2 14.62 41.91 26.59
C ALA A 2 13.52 41.14 25.88
N GLU A 3 13.14 41.61 24.71
CA GLU A 3 12.22 40.91 23.79
C GLU A 3 12.93 39.70 23.22
N THR A 4 12.41 38.55 23.53
CA THR A 4 12.84 37.27 22.95
C THR A 4 12.05 37.07 21.64
N ASP A 5 12.75 37.17 20.52
CA ASP A 5 12.23 36.91 19.16
C ASP A 5 12.02 35.41 18.95
N PRO A 6 10.77 34.89 18.80
CA PRO A 6 10.51 33.46 18.69
C PRO A 6 10.67 32.86 17.29
N LEU A 7 11.03 33.66 16.28
CA LEU A 7 11.02 33.26 14.86
C LEU A 7 12.38 32.92 14.25
N GLY A 8 13.48 33.06 15.01
CA GLY A 8 14.84 33.02 14.44
C GLY A 8 15.44 31.65 14.14
N LYS A 9 14.92 30.53 14.65
CA LYS A 9 15.65 29.26 14.63
C LYS A 9 15.14 28.22 13.62
N ASN A 10 13.93 28.34 13.13
CA ASN A 10 13.33 27.31 12.30
C ASN A 10 13.25 27.64 10.78
N TRP A 11 13.66 28.81 10.37
CA TRP A 11 13.61 29.22 8.96
C TRP A 11 14.51 28.39 8.05
N LYS A 12 15.64 27.90 8.54
CA LYS A 12 16.58 27.12 7.71
C LYS A 12 16.08 25.71 7.43
N LEU A 13 15.21 25.14 8.28
CA LEU A 13 14.60 23.83 8.08
C LEU A 13 13.46 23.89 7.06
N TRP A 14 12.69 24.97 7.04
CA TRP A 14 11.58 25.13 6.08
C TRP A 14 12.06 25.45 4.65
N GLY A 15 13.22 26.09 4.51
CA GLY A 15 13.83 26.37 3.21
C GLY A 15 14.26 25.10 2.46
N GLY A 16 14.69 24.06 3.18
CA GLY A 16 15.12 22.79 2.59
C GLY A 16 13.97 21.99 1.99
N VAL A 17 12.83 21.94 2.68
CA VAL A 17 11.64 21.18 2.27
C VAL A 17 11.01 21.81 1.00
N LEU A 18 10.89 23.14 0.94
CA LEU A 18 10.36 23.83 -0.24
C LEU A 18 11.27 23.69 -1.46
N ALA A 19 12.60 23.67 -1.27
CA ALA A 19 13.55 23.47 -2.37
C ALA A 19 13.48 22.05 -2.94
N PHE A 20 13.23 21.06 -2.10
CA PHE A 20 13.12 19.66 -2.53
C PHE A 20 11.83 19.41 -3.33
N ILE A 21 10.70 19.97 -2.90
CA ILE A 21 9.42 19.87 -3.63
C ILE A 21 9.52 20.56 -4.98
N ALA A 22 10.17 21.72 -5.07
CA ALA A 22 10.37 22.43 -6.34
C ALA A 22 11.26 21.64 -7.32
N ALA A 23 12.27 20.94 -6.84
CA ALA A 23 13.16 20.14 -7.69
C ALA A 23 12.44 18.91 -8.27
N VAL A 24 11.58 18.25 -7.51
CA VAL A 24 10.80 17.09 -7.98
C VAL A 24 9.78 17.48 -9.04
N VAL A 25 9.13 18.63 -8.91
CA VAL A 25 8.15 19.13 -9.90
C VAL A 25 8.84 19.50 -11.22
N ILE A 26 10.04 20.08 -11.17
CA ILE A 26 10.78 20.49 -12.39
C ILE A 26 11.29 19.26 -13.16
N VAL A 27 11.73 18.20 -12.47
CA VAL A 27 12.19 16.95 -13.11
C VAL A 27 11.02 16.21 -13.74
N GLY A 28 9.84 16.18 -13.09
CA GLY A 28 8.62 15.55 -13.63
C GLY A 28 8.12 16.19 -14.92
N LEU A 29 8.26 17.49 -15.08
CA LEU A 29 7.80 18.22 -16.29
C LEU A 29 8.72 18.03 -17.51
N MET A 30 9.98 17.60 -17.35
CA MET A 30 10.90 17.42 -18.47
C MET A 30 10.87 16.03 -19.12
N PHE A 31 10.25 15.02 -18.49
CA PHE A 31 10.31 13.64 -18.97
C PHE A 31 9.01 13.08 -19.56
N PHE A 32 7.91 13.84 -19.62
CA PHE A 32 6.70 13.37 -20.28
C PHE A 32 6.58 13.92 -21.72
N PRO A 33 6.72 13.07 -22.76
CA PRO A 33 6.38 13.47 -24.12
C PRO A 33 4.87 13.68 -24.23
N ARG A 34 4.47 14.86 -24.71
CA ARG A 34 3.08 15.16 -25.05
C ARG A 34 2.63 14.27 -26.21
N THR A 35 1.75 13.32 -25.96
CA THR A 35 1.03 12.60 -26.99
C THR A 35 -0.15 13.44 -27.47
N THR A 36 -0.11 13.83 -28.73
CA THR A 36 -1.23 14.43 -29.47
C THR A 36 -2.32 13.41 -29.73
N PRO A 37 -3.61 13.78 -29.66
CA PRO A 37 -4.71 12.87 -29.96
C PRO A 37 -4.82 12.62 -31.48
N GLN A 38 -4.97 11.36 -31.87
CA GLN A 38 -5.23 10.92 -33.24
C GLN A 38 -6.74 10.66 -33.41
N PRO A 39 -7.31 10.99 -34.58
CA PRO A 39 -8.77 10.99 -34.81
C PRO A 39 -9.37 9.60 -35.00
N GLU A 40 -10.65 9.55 -34.66
CA GLU A 40 -11.61 8.46 -34.83
C GLU A 40 -11.67 7.84 -36.25
N ALA A 41 -11.92 6.55 -36.27
CA ALA A 41 -12.57 5.91 -37.44
C ALA A 41 -13.75 5.07 -36.92
N ASN A 42 -14.91 5.35 -37.51
CA ASN A 42 -16.24 4.91 -37.18
C ASN A 42 -16.64 3.64 -38.00
N PRO A 43 -17.83 3.06 -37.83
CA PRO A 43 -18.09 1.68 -37.47
C PRO A 43 -18.63 0.83 -38.65
N THR A 44 -18.74 -0.47 -38.42
CA THR A 44 -19.63 -1.32 -39.24
C THR A 44 -20.28 -2.40 -38.35
N ASP A 45 -21.56 -2.38 -38.39
CA ASP A 45 -22.63 -3.22 -37.85
C ASP A 45 -22.91 -4.43 -38.77
N PRO A 46 -23.87 -5.38 -38.51
CA PRO A 46 -24.31 -6.06 -37.28
C PRO A 46 -24.49 -7.60 -37.40
N ALA A 47 -24.72 -8.24 -36.25
CA ALA A 47 -25.59 -9.39 -35.88
C ALA A 47 -25.53 -10.75 -36.65
N PRO A 48 -26.00 -11.89 -36.08
CA PRO A 48 -27.16 -12.04 -35.21
C PRO A 48 -26.99 -12.96 -33.96
N SER A 49 -27.94 -12.79 -33.08
CA SER A 49 -28.22 -13.51 -31.86
C SER A 49 -28.61 -14.97 -32.01
N VAL A 50 -28.16 -15.83 -31.09
CA VAL A 50 -28.83 -17.08 -30.75
C VAL A 50 -28.97 -17.18 -29.24
N PRO A 51 -30.14 -17.45 -28.68
CA PRO A 51 -30.33 -17.61 -27.25
C PRO A 51 -29.97 -19.04 -26.83
N VAL A 52 -29.16 -19.20 -25.80
CA VAL A 52 -29.01 -20.45 -25.07
C VAL A 52 -29.46 -20.22 -23.64
N GLU A 53 -30.43 -21.01 -23.31
CA GLU A 53 -31.22 -21.09 -22.09
C GLU A 53 -30.38 -21.41 -20.86
N SER A 54 -30.71 -20.71 -19.81
CA SER A 54 -30.17 -20.75 -18.46
C SER A 54 -30.41 -22.09 -17.77
N ALA A 55 -29.39 -22.63 -17.14
CA ALA A 55 -29.54 -23.55 -16.03
C ALA A 55 -28.74 -23.04 -14.86
N SER A 56 -29.42 -22.38 -13.94
CA SER A 56 -28.89 -21.99 -12.65
C SER A 56 -28.76 -23.24 -11.76
N ALA A 57 -27.53 -23.64 -11.46
CA ALA A 57 -27.25 -24.54 -10.35
C ALA A 57 -26.92 -23.72 -9.10
N PRO A 58 -27.43 -24.05 -7.91
CA PRO A 58 -27.09 -23.33 -6.68
C PRO A 58 -25.64 -23.61 -6.32
N SER A 59 -24.85 -22.55 -6.24
CA SER A 59 -23.48 -22.59 -5.74
C SER A 59 -23.50 -22.90 -4.24
N SER A 60 -23.12 -24.11 -3.91
CA SER A 60 -22.77 -24.48 -2.52
C SER A 60 -21.58 -23.61 -2.07
N PRO A 61 -21.54 -23.11 -0.82
CA PRO A 61 -20.37 -22.43 -0.33
C PRO A 61 -19.21 -23.43 -0.32
N SER A 62 -18.24 -23.18 -1.20
CA SER A 62 -16.97 -23.91 -1.22
C SER A 62 -16.25 -23.60 0.08
N ALA A 63 -16.13 -24.59 0.95
CA ALA A 63 -15.28 -24.48 2.13
C ALA A 63 -13.86 -24.19 1.66
N SER A 64 -13.34 -23.01 1.99
CA SER A 64 -11.94 -22.63 1.76
C SER A 64 -11.04 -23.68 2.39
N ALA A 65 -10.32 -24.41 1.55
CA ALA A 65 -9.32 -25.36 2.00
C ALA A 65 -8.16 -24.56 2.61
N SER A 66 -8.06 -24.56 3.93
CA SER A 66 -6.92 -23.97 4.63
C SER A 66 -5.65 -24.74 4.24
N LYS A 67 -4.69 -24.03 3.61
CA LYS A 67 -3.37 -24.57 3.33
C LYS A 67 -2.66 -24.83 4.67
N PRO A 68 -1.86 -25.92 4.81
CA PRO A 68 -1.09 -26.15 6.02
C PRO A 68 -0.16 -24.96 6.31
N ALA A 69 -0.06 -24.58 7.58
CA ALA A 69 0.87 -23.57 8.05
C ALA A 69 2.32 -23.94 7.62
N THR A 70 3.04 -23.02 7.02
CA THR A 70 4.44 -23.17 6.65
C THR A 70 5.27 -22.17 7.45
N GLY A 71 6.33 -22.65 8.08
CA GLY A 71 7.16 -21.82 8.95
C GLY A 71 6.46 -21.47 10.28
N ASP A 72 6.77 -20.26 10.76
CA ASP A 72 6.25 -19.72 12.02
C ASP A 72 4.84 -19.11 11.90
N CYS A 73 4.28 -18.97 10.70
CA CYS A 73 2.98 -18.35 10.48
C CYS A 73 1.83 -19.38 10.57
N PRO A 74 0.70 -19.02 11.19
CA PRO A 74 -0.48 -19.89 11.19
C PRO A 74 -1.08 -20.01 9.79
N ALA A 75 -1.96 -20.99 9.60
CA ALA A 75 -2.73 -21.10 8.38
C ALA A 75 -3.70 -19.91 8.25
N LEU A 76 -3.63 -19.21 7.13
CA LEU A 76 -4.49 -18.07 6.79
C LEU A 76 -5.33 -18.38 5.54
N SER A 77 -6.21 -17.46 5.18
CA SER A 77 -7.07 -17.59 4.00
C SER A 77 -6.26 -17.81 2.71
N THR A 78 -6.84 -18.60 1.82
CA THR A 78 -6.32 -18.83 0.46
C THR A 78 -7.27 -18.29 -0.61
N ASP A 79 -8.19 -17.40 -0.24
CA ASP A 79 -9.11 -16.76 -1.16
C ASP A 79 -8.40 -15.70 -1.99
N ASN A 80 -8.15 -16.00 -3.26
CA ASN A 80 -7.48 -15.15 -4.23
C ASN A 80 -8.42 -14.17 -4.95
N SER A 81 -9.66 -14.00 -4.49
CA SER A 81 -10.54 -12.98 -5.03
C SER A 81 -10.01 -11.57 -4.73
N PHE A 82 -10.21 -10.65 -5.69
CA PHE A 82 -9.89 -9.23 -5.44
C PHE A 82 -10.86 -8.65 -4.41
N PRO A 83 -10.36 -7.93 -3.41
CA PRO A 83 -11.21 -7.31 -2.39
C PRO A 83 -11.97 -6.12 -2.98
N ASN A 84 -13.21 -6.33 -3.37
CA ASN A 84 -14.15 -5.28 -3.82
C ASN A 84 -14.77 -4.51 -2.64
N GLU A 85 -14.66 -5.09 -1.43
CA GLU A 85 -15.08 -4.48 -0.17
C GLU A 85 -13.92 -4.55 0.82
N ALA A 86 -13.92 -3.62 1.77
CA ALA A 86 -12.90 -3.67 2.82
C ALA A 86 -13.05 -4.95 3.65
N PRO A 87 -11.96 -5.67 3.93
CA PRO A 87 -12.00 -6.81 4.82
C PRO A 87 -12.48 -6.35 6.21
N ALA A 88 -13.35 -7.14 6.83
CA ALA A 88 -13.80 -6.88 8.19
C ALA A 88 -12.58 -6.88 9.12
N SER A 89 -12.18 -5.71 9.62
CA SER A 89 -10.93 -5.53 10.34
C SER A 89 -11.14 -4.91 11.71
N GLU A 90 -10.33 -5.35 12.66
CA GLU A 90 -10.14 -4.64 13.92
C GLU A 90 -8.98 -3.66 13.78
N TRP A 91 -9.13 -2.45 14.28
CA TRP A 91 -8.04 -1.48 14.31
C TRP A 91 -7.22 -1.62 15.58
N LYS A 92 -5.98 -2.03 15.46
CA LYS A 92 -5.05 -2.19 16.58
C LYS A 92 -3.92 -1.17 16.52
N ARG A 93 -3.50 -0.73 17.71
CA ARG A 93 -2.41 0.23 17.82
C ARG A 93 -1.07 -0.49 17.70
N HIS A 94 -0.34 -0.15 16.65
CA HIS A 94 1.06 -0.55 16.47
C HIS A 94 1.97 0.15 17.51
N PRO A 95 3.08 -0.44 17.97
CA PRO A 95 4.02 0.20 18.90
C PRO A 95 4.54 1.55 18.39
N ALA A 96 4.71 1.74 17.08
CA ALA A 96 5.03 3.03 16.46
C ALA A 96 3.91 4.09 16.57
N GLY A 97 2.76 3.77 17.20
CA GLY A 97 1.68 4.70 17.50
C GLY A 97 0.55 4.75 16.49
N MET A 98 0.70 4.11 15.33
CA MET A 98 -0.32 4.05 14.28
C MET A 98 -1.44 3.06 14.61
N LEU A 99 -2.66 3.32 14.11
CA LEU A 99 -3.74 2.34 14.08
C LEU A 99 -3.68 1.60 12.74
N LEU A 100 -3.57 0.27 12.80
CA LEU A 100 -3.46 -0.60 11.64
C LEU A 100 -4.60 -1.61 11.63
N PRO A 101 -5.15 -1.96 10.44
CA PRO A 101 -6.21 -2.95 10.31
C PRO A 101 -5.65 -4.36 10.49
N VAL A 102 -6.33 -5.16 11.29
CA VAL A 102 -6.01 -6.56 11.58
C VAL A 102 -7.22 -7.42 11.25
N ASN A 103 -7.02 -8.48 10.49
CA ASN A 103 -8.06 -9.43 10.13
C ASN A 103 -7.63 -10.84 10.51
N ALA A 104 -8.54 -11.63 11.12
CA ALA A 104 -8.22 -12.97 11.62
C ALA A 104 -7.82 -13.95 10.51
N ASP A 105 -8.38 -13.79 9.30
CA ASP A 105 -8.17 -14.69 8.17
C ASP A 105 -7.02 -14.24 7.25
N HIS A 106 -6.70 -12.95 7.26
CA HIS A 106 -5.73 -12.38 6.32
C HIS A 106 -4.51 -11.74 6.96
N GLY A 107 -4.49 -11.58 8.28
CA GLY A 107 -3.34 -11.08 9.04
C GLY A 107 -3.45 -9.59 9.43
N PRO A 108 -2.38 -9.04 10.07
CA PRO A 108 -1.21 -9.76 10.56
C PRO A 108 -1.58 -10.75 11.69
N ALA A 109 -1.07 -11.98 11.61
CA ALA A 109 -1.35 -13.01 12.59
C ALA A 109 -0.31 -13.06 13.73
N LYS A 110 0.83 -12.38 13.55
CA LYS A 110 1.85 -12.15 14.57
C LYS A 110 2.08 -10.65 14.75
N MET A 111 1.90 -10.18 15.97
CA MET A 111 1.98 -8.76 16.35
C MET A 111 2.91 -8.62 17.56
N ASP A 112 4.08 -9.24 17.51
CA ASP A 112 5.07 -9.23 18.59
C ASP A 112 6.09 -8.10 18.33
N GLY A 113 6.11 -7.09 19.20
CA GLY A 113 7.00 -5.94 19.04
C GLY A 113 6.65 -5.07 17.84
N ASP A 114 7.69 -4.52 17.21
CA ASP A 114 7.58 -3.53 16.12
C ASP A 114 7.50 -4.15 14.72
N PHE A 115 7.51 -5.48 14.62
CA PHE A 115 7.39 -6.22 13.37
C PHE A 115 6.12 -7.06 13.30
N TRP A 116 5.08 -6.51 12.68
CA TRP A 116 3.82 -7.19 12.47
C TRP A 116 3.83 -7.96 11.16
N ARG A 117 3.61 -9.27 11.21
CA ARG A 117 3.85 -10.21 10.12
C ARG A 117 2.82 -11.33 10.07
N CYS A 118 2.98 -12.23 9.09
CA CYS A 118 2.08 -13.31 8.79
C CYS A 118 0.77 -12.84 8.17
N PHE A 119 0.85 -12.46 6.92
CA PHE A 119 -0.28 -12.13 6.08
C PHE A 119 -0.61 -13.29 5.14
N SER A 120 -1.87 -13.41 4.74
CA SER A 120 -2.28 -14.43 3.78
C SER A 120 -1.65 -14.18 2.39
N HIS A 121 -1.34 -15.26 1.68
CA HIS A 121 -0.85 -15.21 0.29
C HIS A 121 -2.01 -14.97 -0.67
N THR A 122 -2.62 -13.80 -0.57
CA THR A 122 -3.84 -13.38 -1.30
C THR A 122 -3.81 -11.89 -1.57
N PRO A 123 -4.60 -11.37 -2.53
CA PRO A 123 -4.73 -9.92 -2.73
C PRO A 123 -5.18 -9.17 -1.47
N THR A 124 -6.08 -9.76 -0.67
CA THR A 124 -6.52 -9.16 0.59
C THR A 124 -5.40 -9.13 1.63
N GLY A 125 -4.59 -10.20 1.71
CA GLY A 125 -3.40 -10.21 2.56
C GLY A 125 -2.39 -9.14 2.16
N ALA A 126 -2.17 -8.93 0.87
CA ALA A 126 -1.31 -7.87 0.36
C ALA A 126 -1.82 -6.47 0.74
N VAL A 127 -3.16 -6.24 0.72
CA VAL A 127 -3.77 -4.97 1.17
C VAL A 127 -3.47 -4.71 2.64
N LEU A 128 -3.56 -5.71 3.50
CA LEU A 128 -3.27 -5.54 4.94
C LEU A 128 -1.76 -5.42 5.20
N ALA A 129 -0.94 -6.14 4.42
CA ALA A 129 0.50 -6.14 4.55
C ALA A 129 1.15 -4.80 4.16
N GLY A 130 0.75 -4.21 3.03
CA GLY A 130 1.52 -3.13 2.44
C GLY A 130 1.70 -1.93 3.35
N PHE A 131 0.62 -1.41 3.95
CA PHE A 131 0.74 -0.26 4.86
C PHE A 131 1.41 -0.66 6.19
N THR A 132 1.10 -1.85 6.71
CA THR A 132 1.74 -2.36 7.93
C THR A 132 3.26 -2.45 7.75
N LEU A 133 3.74 -3.06 6.67
CA LEU A 133 5.16 -3.20 6.39
C LEU A 133 5.86 -1.84 6.15
N VAL A 134 5.15 -0.84 5.60
CA VAL A 134 5.70 0.54 5.52
C VAL A 134 5.93 1.10 6.90
N ILE A 135 5.01 0.91 7.85
CA ILE A 135 5.16 1.37 9.23
C ILE A 135 6.27 0.58 9.94
N ASP A 136 6.29 -0.75 9.80
CA ASP A 136 7.32 -1.61 10.38
C ASP A 136 8.72 -1.16 9.92
N PHE A 137 8.88 -0.94 8.61
CA PHE A 137 10.16 -0.52 8.03
C PHE A 137 10.55 0.89 8.45
N SER A 138 9.62 1.87 8.35
CA SER A 138 9.95 3.28 8.50
C SER A 138 9.92 3.77 9.95
N ALA A 139 9.00 3.30 10.76
CA ALA A 139 8.79 3.75 12.14
C ALA A 139 9.15 2.67 13.16
N GLY A 140 8.99 1.40 12.83
CA GLY A 140 9.38 0.25 13.66
C GLY A 140 10.88 -0.05 13.60
N GLY A 141 11.58 0.38 12.55
CA GLY A 141 13.00 0.10 12.37
C GLY A 141 13.29 -1.35 11.95
N GLU A 142 12.31 -2.00 11.33
CA GLU A 142 12.39 -3.41 10.94
C GLU A 142 12.85 -3.55 9.47
N ILE A 143 14.15 -3.74 9.30
CA ILE A 143 14.73 -3.89 7.95
C ILE A 143 14.16 -5.08 7.19
N ASP A 144 13.79 -6.15 7.89
CA ASP A 144 13.24 -7.37 7.30
C ASP A 144 11.77 -7.24 6.83
N ALA A 145 11.14 -6.09 7.05
CA ALA A 145 9.86 -5.75 6.43
C ALA A 145 9.97 -5.61 4.90
N ALA A 146 11.18 -5.49 4.35
CA ALA A 146 11.45 -5.38 2.93
C ALA A 146 12.34 -6.50 2.39
N VAL A 147 12.16 -6.84 1.11
CA VAL A 147 13.01 -7.77 0.37
C VAL A 147 14.46 -7.28 0.37
N GLU A 148 15.40 -8.21 0.52
CA GLU A 148 16.84 -7.89 0.52
C GLU A 148 17.26 -7.24 -0.80
N SER A 149 17.78 -6.02 -0.72
CA SER A 149 18.26 -5.26 -1.86
C SER A 149 19.19 -4.12 -1.42
N MET A 150 19.97 -3.59 -2.34
CA MET A 150 20.81 -2.42 -2.06
C MET A 150 19.96 -1.18 -1.72
N ASN A 151 18.79 -1.02 -2.34
CA ASN A 151 17.87 0.06 -2.04
C ASN A 151 17.31 -0.07 -0.63
N ARG A 152 16.95 -1.28 -0.18
CA ARG A 152 16.51 -1.53 1.21
C ARG A 152 17.55 -1.03 2.20
N GLN A 153 18.80 -1.44 2.02
CA GLN A 153 19.88 -1.06 2.93
C GLN A 153 20.09 0.45 2.95
N ARG A 154 20.17 1.08 1.79
CA ARG A 154 20.35 2.53 1.66
C ARG A 154 19.20 3.30 2.32
N LEU A 155 17.95 2.95 2.03
CA LEU A 155 16.78 3.62 2.59
C LEU A 155 16.69 3.43 4.11
N PHE A 156 17.04 2.25 4.60
CA PHE A 156 17.07 1.97 6.03
C PHE A 156 18.12 2.81 6.77
N GLU A 157 19.32 2.95 6.20
CA GLU A 157 20.38 3.79 6.75
C GLU A 157 20.00 5.29 6.71
N GLU A 158 19.35 5.75 5.63
CA GLU A 158 18.83 7.11 5.52
C GLU A 158 17.77 7.42 6.57
N GLN A 159 16.88 6.47 6.88
CA GLN A 159 15.85 6.62 7.92
C GLN A 159 16.43 6.59 9.33
N GLY A 160 17.41 5.75 9.61
CA GLY A 160 18.03 5.60 10.94
C GLY A 160 18.63 6.89 11.50
N SER A 161 18.83 7.90 10.64
CA SER A 161 19.21 9.26 11.02
C SER A 161 18.03 10.20 11.33
N SER A 162 16.81 9.77 11.03
CA SER A 162 15.58 10.55 11.21
C SER A 162 14.72 9.94 12.31
N THR A 163 14.85 10.45 13.53
CA THR A 163 13.97 10.10 14.66
C THR A 163 12.61 10.82 14.55
N SER A 164 12.11 11.05 13.35
CA SER A 164 10.81 11.65 13.17
C SER A 164 9.74 10.56 13.43
N ASN A 165 9.00 10.74 14.53
CA ASN A 165 7.64 10.19 14.59
C ASN A 165 6.87 10.80 13.43
N GLU A 166 7.02 10.23 12.25
CA GLU A 166 6.31 10.71 11.09
C GLU A 166 4.82 10.51 11.36
N ASN A 167 4.09 11.62 11.40
CA ASN A 167 2.65 11.58 11.45
C ASN A 167 2.16 11.13 10.08
N PHE A 168 2.12 9.83 9.87
CA PHE A 168 1.44 9.29 8.70
C PHE A 168 -0.03 9.73 8.76
N PRO A 169 -0.57 10.27 7.68
CA PRO A 169 -1.98 10.61 7.65
C PRO A 169 -2.82 9.32 7.78
N PRO A 170 -4.01 9.40 8.38
CA PRO A 170 -4.88 8.25 8.54
C PRO A 170 -5.21 7.63 7.18
N MET A 171 -5.17 6.32 7.10
CA MET A 171 -5.53 5.56 5.93
C MET A 171 -7.06 5.47 5.82
N LEU A 172 -7.62 6.01 4.74
CA LEU A 172 -9.06 6.05 4.49
C LEU A 172 -9.55 4.88 3.66
N GLY A 173 -8.73 4.39 2.74
CA GLY A 173 -9.10 3.35 1.82
C GLY A 173 -7.89 2.79 1.07
N PHE A 174 -8.17 1.86 0.16
CA PHE A 174 -7.16 1.22 -0.66
C PHE A 174 -7.65 0.95 -2.08
N ARG A 175 -6.72 0.68 -2.98
CA ARG A 175 -6.96 0.17 -4.32
C ARG A 175 -5.86 -0.81 -4.71
N VAL A 176 -6.23 -2.02 -5.14
CA VAL A 176 -5.28 -2.98 -5.70
C VAL A 176 -5.09 -2.66 -7.17
N MET A 177 -3.89 -2.24 -7.55
CA MET A 177 -3.54 -1.88 -8.92
C MET A 177 -3.15 -3.09 -9.74
N ASN A 178 -2.44 -4.01 -9.12
CA ASN A 178 -2.02 -5.28 -9.70
C ASN A 178 -1.82 -6.31 -8.58
N SER A 179 -2.06 -7.57 -8.88
CA SER A 179 -1.74 -8.70 -8.00
C SER A 179 -1.51 -9.95 -8.82
N SER A 180 -0.47 -10.68 -8.44
CA SER A 180 -0.12 -12.01 -8.92
C SER A 180 0.24 -12.90 -7.74
N ASP A 181 0.66 -14.13 -8.01
CA ASP A 181 1.10 -15.04 -6.94
C ASP A 181 2.33 -14.49 -6.18
N ASP A 182 3.22 -13.75 -6.86
CA ASP A 182 4.51 -13.34 -6.30
C ASP A 182 4.61 -11.84 -6.02
N SER A 183 3.65 -11.03 -6.46
CA SER A 183 3.73 -9.58 -6.35
C SER A 183 2.38 -8.91 -6.27
N ALA A 184 2.33 -7.75 -5.61
CA ALA A 184 1.15 -6.89 -5.60
C ALA A 184 1.58 -5.41 -5.62
N ILE A 185 0.71 -4.57 -6.19
CA ILE A 185 0.81 -3.11 -6.10
C ILE A 185 -0.49 -2.62 -5.48
N VAL A 186 -0.36 -1.97 -4.32
CA VAL A 186 -1.50 -1.45 -3.56
C VAL A 186 -1.31 0.05 -3.35
N GLU A 187 -2.36 0.80 -3.60
CA GLU A 187 -2.43 2.22 -3.26
C GLU A 187 -3.28 2.42 -2.00
N TYR A 188 -2.82 3.29 -1.11
CA TYR A 188 -3.50 3.63 0.13
C TYR A 188 -3.90 5.09 0.12
N LEU A 189 -5.20 5.33 0.16
CA LEU A 189 -5.80 6.67 0.15
C LEU A 189 -5.69 7.31 1.53
N SER A 190 -5.27 8.56 1.54
CA SER A 190 -5.24 9.42 2.71
C SER A 190 -5.76 10.81 2.38
N LYS A 191 -6.08 11.60 3.41
CA LYS A 191 -6.53 12.99 3.24
C LYS A 191 -5.78 13.90 4.21
N THR A 192 -5.32 15.03 3.68
CA THR A 192 -4.69 16.10 4.47
C THR A 192 -5.39 17.42 4.13
N GLY A 193 -6.11 17.97 5.08
CA GLY A 193 -7.01 19.11 4.82
C GLY A 193 -8.11 18.71 3.82
N GLU A 194 -8.18 19.40 2.68
CA GLU A 194 -9.15 19.11 1.63
C GLU A 194 -8.56 18.27 0.48
N GLN A 195 -7.27 17.94 0.54
CA GLN A 195 -6.58 17.23 -0.53
C GLN A 195 -6.49 15.74 -0.23
N TYR A 196 -6.78 14.92 -1.25
CA TYR A 196 -6.54 13.49 -1.24
C TYR A 196 -5.20 13.18 -1.88
N ALA A 197 -4.50 12.23 -1.29
CA ALA A 197 -3.28 11.66 -1.83
C ALA A 197 -3.29 10.14 -1.63
N ALA A 198 -2.61 9.40 -2.49
CA ALA A 198 -2.44 7.97 -2.31
C ALA A 198 -0.96 7.61 -2.29
N MET A 199 -0.62 6.69 -1.41
CA MET A 199 0.69 6.07 -1.35
C MET A 199 0.66 4.76 -2.12
N SER A 200 1.47 4.66 -3.18
CA SER A 200 1.66 3.42 -3.92
C SER A 200 2.77 2.60 -3.29
N VAL A 201 2.47 1.32 -3.03
CA VAL A 201 3.37 0.37 -2.37
C VAL A 201 3.52 -0.87 -3.23
N ASN A 202 4.76 -1.23 -3.57
CA ASN A 202 5.08 -2.47 -4.23
C ASN A 202 5.41 -3.55 -3.20
N LEU A 203 4.85 -4.72 -3.40
CA LEU A 203 4.99 -5.88 -2.54
C LEU A 203 5.50 -7.09 -3.35
N ALA A 204 6.33 -7.89 -2.73
CA ALA A 204 6.74 -9.20 -3.22
C ALA A 204 6.48 -10.27 -2.17
N TRP A 205 6.07 -11.45 -2.62
CA TRP A 205 5.96 -12.61 -1.75
C TRP A 205 7.33 -13.22 -1.50
N SER A 206 7.66 -13.46 -0.26
CA SER A 206 8.89 -14.14 0.15
C SER A 206 8.60 -15.62 0.41
N ASP A 207 9.03 -16.49 -0.50
CA ASP A 207 8.92 -17.95 -0.29
C ASP A 207 9.70 -18.43 0.92
N LYS A 208 10.80 -17.73 1.25
CA LYS A 208 11.63 -18.04 2.41
C LYS A 208 10.88 -17.80 3.72
N ASP A 209 10.18 -16.67 3.80
CA ASP A 209 9.50 -16.23 5.03
C ASP A 209 8.02 -16.63 5.04
N HIS A 210 7.50 -17.08 3.90
CA HIS A 210 6.08 -17.34 3.64
C HIS A 210 5.19 -16.15 4.03
N ASP A 211 5.61 -14.95 3.55
CA ASP A 211 4.94 -13.71 3.90
C ASP A 211 5.22 -12.62 2.87
N TRP A 212 4.38 -11.58 2.84
CA TRP A 212 4.61 -10.39 2.03
C TRP A 212 5.77 -9.56 2.57
N ARG A 213 6.49 -8.89 1.67
CA ARG A 213 7.57 -7.93 1.96
C ARG A 213 7.46 -6.74 1.03
N LEU A 214 7.94 -5.57 1.48
CA LEU A 214 8.09 -4.41 0.60
C LEU A 214 9.11 -4.71 -0.50
N ASP A 215 8.74 -4.47 -1.76
CA ASP A 215 9.68 -4.49 -2.88
C ASP A 215 10.25 -3.09 -3.14
N LEU A 216 11.29 -2.76 -2.39
CA LEU A 216 11.99 -1.47 -2.52
C LEU A 216 12.99 -1.45 -3.69
N ALA A 217 13.25 -2.61 -4.32
CA ALA A 217 14.11 -2.69 -5.50
C ALA A 217 13.38 -2.19 -6.74
N SER A 218 12.10 -2.51 -6.89
CA SER A 218 11.27 -2.03 -7.99
C SER A 218 10.93 -0.55 -7.85
N SER A 219 10.42 -0.14 -6.71
CA SER A 219 10.22 1.27 -6.37
C SER A 219 9.97 1.43 -4.87
N PRO A 220 10.55 2.44 -4.21
CA PRO A 220 10.13 2.81 -2.86
C PRO A 220 8.68 3.32 -2.85
N PRO A 221 7.99 3.33 -1.70
CA PRO A 221 6.67 3.93 -1.59
C PRO A 221 6.65 5.38 -2.08
N THR A 222 5.68 5.72 -2.91
CA THR A 222 5.56 7.06 -3.51
C THR A 222 4.17 7.62 -3.30
N TRP A 223 4.10 8.93 -3.01
CA TRP A 223 2.84 9.65 -2.88
C TRP A 223 2.45 10.32 -4.19
N GLY A 224 1.17 10.20 -4.56
CA GLY A 224 0.56 10.90 -5.68
C GLY A 224 -0.72 11.63 -5.26
N GLU A 225 -1.03 12.75 -5.91
CA GLU A 225 -2.29 13.46 -5.71
C GLU A 225 -3.45 12.65 -6.31
N VAL A 226 -4.60 12.62 -5.61
CA VAL A 226 -5.82 11.91 -6.05
C VAL A 226 -6.92 12.93 -6.24
N SER A 227 -7.35 13.11 -7.48
CA SER A 227 -8.45 14.02 -7.83
C SER A 227 -9.83 13.40 -7.60
N ASP A 228 -9.95 12.08 -7.76
CA ASP A 228 -11.20 11.33 -7.56
C ASP A 228 -10.98 10.12 -6.63
N PRO A 229 -11.39 10.22 -5.36
CA PRO A 229 -11.25 9.14 -4.40
C PRO A 229 -12.27 8.00 -4.58
N SER A 230 -13.29 8.15 -5.44
CA SER A 230 -14.37 7.17 -5.59
C SER A 230 -13.92 5.81 -6.12
N SER A 231 -12.71 5.73 -6.69
CA SER A 231 -12.11 4.49 -7.18
C SER A 231 -11.41 3.66 -6.09
N TYR A 232 -11.41 4.15 -4.86
CA TYR A 232 -10.82 3.46 -3.70
C TYR A 232 -11.90 2.79 -2.86
N THR A 233 -11.60 1.60 -2.36
CA THR A 233 -12.43 0.89 -1.38
C THR A 233 -12.14 1.48 0.01
N GLU A 234 -13.15 2.04 0.66
CA GLU A 234 -12.99 2.64 2.00
C GLU A 234 -12.82 1.55 3.07
N PHE A 235 -11.89 1.76 4.01
CA PHE A 235 -11.83 0.98 5.24
C PHE A 235 -12.99 1.37 6.16
N LYS A 236 -13.60 0.37 6.80
CA LYS A 236 -14.74 0.52 7.72
C LYS A 236 -14.29 0.38 9.17
#